data_4f0b01d27642e5603f786864bdbf5c4a
#
_entry.id   4f0b01d27642e5603f786864bdbf5c4a
#
_cell.length_a   1.000
_cell.length_b   1.000
_cell.length_c   1.000
_cell.angle_alpha   90.00
_cell.angle_beta   90.00
_cell.angle_gamma   90.00
#
_symmetry.space_group_name_H-M   'P 1'
#
loop_
_entity.id
_entity.type
_entity.pdbx_description
1 polymer ?
#
loop_
_entity_poly.entity_id
_entity_poly.type
_entity_poly.pdbx_seq_one_letter_code
_entity_poly.pdbx_strand_id
1 'polypeptide(L)'
;KGVFFDLMYANKNGWRFDEHKQYTFMRKYKNELLFIIVNFDSQLVDVAINVPSHAFDFLQIPQMEKYQATDLLTGAKEEICLLPYKATEVSVGAYNGKILKITF
;
A
#
# COMPACT_ATOMS: atom_id res chain seq x y z
N LYS A 1 -7.27 17.20 4.02
CA LYS A 1 -8.50 16.55 3.55
C LYS A 1 -8.21 15.25 2.90
N GLY A 2 -9.24 14.53 2.57
CA GLY A 2 -9.12 13.22 1.97
C GLY A 2 -9.66 12.16 2.89
N VAL A 3 -9.79 10.96 2.37
CA VAL A 3 -10.38 9.84 3.08
C VAL A 3 -9.27 8.87 3.45
N PHE A 4 -9.23 8.51 4.71
CA PHE A 4 -8.22 7.62 5.27
C PHE A 4 -8.78 6.19 5.36
N PHE A 5 -7.99 5.19 5.01
CA PHE A 5 -8.36 3.79 5.15
C PHE A 5 -7.20 3.02 5.75
N ASP A 6 -7.41 2.46 6.94
CA ASP A 6 -6.42 1.66 7.63
C ASP A 6 -6.42 0.25 7.06
N LEU A 7 -5.24 -0.25 6.68
CA LEU A 7 -5.11 -1.60 6.13
C LEU A 7 -4.59 -2.61 7.16
N MET A 8 -4.32 -2.18 8.38
CA MET A 8 -3.72 -3.07 9.38
C MET A 8 -4.64 -4.23 9.75
N TYR A 9 -5.94 -3.97 9.89
CA TYR A 9 -6.87 -5.03 10.28
C TYR A 9 -6.96 -6.15 9.25
N ALA A 10 -6.76 -5.83 7.97
CA ALA A 10 -6.83 -6.80 6.88
C ALA A 10 -5.53 -7.60 6.72
N ASN A 11 -4.48 -7.22 7.46
CA ASN A 11 -3.15 -7.81 7.31
C ASN A 11 -2.61 -8.39 8.60
N LYS A 12 -3.47 -8.58 9.60
CA LYS A 12 -3.08 -9.26 10.83
C LYS A 12 -2.78 -10.71 10.50
N ASN A 13 -1.62 -11.19 10.96
CA ASN A 13 -1.15 -12.54 10.68
C ASN A 13 -1.09 -12.83 9.18
N GLY A 14 -0.84 -11.79 8.39
CA GLY A 14 -0.77 -11.93 6.96
C GLY A 14 0.52 -12.58 6.49
N TRP A 15 0.48 -13.08 5.26
CA TRP A 15 1.65 -13.65 4.64
C TRP A 15 2.59 -12.51 4.24
N ARG A 16 3.86 -12.60 4.69
CA ARG A 16 4.88 -11.59 4.42
C ARG A 16 4.48 -10.19 4.87
N PHE A 17 3.73 -10.13 5.97
CA PHE A 17 3.40 -8.87 6.61
C PHE A 17 3.37 -9.10 8.11
N ASP A 18 4.25 -8.42 8.83
CA ASP A 18 4.33 -8.52 10.29
C ASP A 18 3.76 -7.24 10.87
N GLU A 19 2.60 -7.33 11.50
CA GLU A 19 1.90 -6.18 12.06
C GLU A 19 2.68 -5.49 13.19
N HIS A 20 3.69 -6.17 13.73
CA HIS A 20 4.55 -5.59 14.76
C HIS A 20 5.75 -4.84 14.15
N LYS A 21 6.01 -5.02 12.87
CA LYS A 21 7.17 -4.44 12.20
C LYS A 21 6.80 -3.60 11.00
N GLN A 22 5.63 -3.78 10.42
CA GLN A 22 5.18 -2.99 9.28
C GLN A 22 3.87 -2.30 9.59
N TYR A 23 3.67 -1.16 8.95
CA TYR A 23 2.44 -0.39 9.06
C TYR A 23 2.05 0.11 7.67
N THR A 24 0.76 0.02 7.34
CA THR A 24 0.29 0.42 6.03
C THR A 24 -1.12 1.02 6.11
N PHE A 25 -1.34 2.04 5.30
CA PHE A 25 -2.67 2.65 5.16
C PHE A 25 -2.75 3.38 3.83
N MET A 26 -3.97 3.78 3.47
CA MET A 26 -4.21 4.52 2.25
C MET A 26 -4.94 5.82 2.56
N ARG A 27 -4.71 6.82 1.73
CA ARG A 27 -5.47 8.08 1.74
C ARG A 27 -5.87 8.41 0.32
N LYS A 28 -7.10 8.83 0.14
CA LYS A 28 -7.56 9.24 -1.18
C LYS A 28 -8.13 10.65 -1.09
N TYR A 29 -7.71 11.50 -2.02
CA TYR A 29 -8.22 12.84 -2.17
C TYR A 29 -8.48 13.09 -3.65
N LYS A 30 -9.75 13.31 -4.00
CA LYS A 30 -10.17 13.48 -5.39
C LYS A 30 -9.69 12.28 -6.23
N ASN A 31 -8.84 12.50 -7.23
CA ASN A 31 -8.35 11.44 -8.10
C ASN A 31 -6.91 11.01 -7.78
N GLU A 32 -6.46 11.26 -6.55
CA GLU A 32 -5.13 10.84 -6.10
C GLU A 32 -5.24 9.87 -4.95
N LEU A 33 -4.48 8.79 -5.05
CA LEU A 33 -4.36 7.80 -3.98
C LEU A 33 -2.93 7.81 -3.46
N LEU A 34 -2.79 7.88 -2.14
CA LEU A 34 -1.50 7.67 -1.48
C LEU A 34 -1.55 6.35 -0.74
N PHE A 35 -0.62 5.47 -1.07
CA PHE A 35 -0.48 4.17 -0.44
C PHE A 35 0.80 4.20 0.36
N ILE A 36 0.67 4.22 1.68
CA ILE A 36 1.79 4.40 2.59
C ILE A 36 2.15 3.06 3.22
N ILE A 37 3.44 2.71 3.15
CA ILE A 37 3.96 1.48 3.74
C ILE A 37 5.21 1.83 4.51
N VAL A 38 5.27 1.43 5.79
CA VAL A 38 6.42 1.70 6.65
C VAL A 38 6.96 0.38 7.16
N ASN A 39 8.28 0.23 7.12
CA ASN A 39 8.97 -0.97 7.59
C ASN A 39 9.91 -0.61 8.73
N PHE A 40 9.63 -1.13 9.91
CA PHE A 40 10.46 -0.94 11.10
C PHE A 40 11.42 -2.12 11.33
N ASP A 41 11.44 -3.08 10.42
CA ASP A 41 12.37 -4.20 10.50
C ASP A 41 13.79 -3.74 10.19
N SER A 42 14.76 -4.39 10.79
CA SER A 42 16.17 -4.12 10.54
C SER A 42 16.66 -4.65 9.20
N GLN A 43 15.77 -5.27 8.44
CA GLN A 43 16.09 -5.86 7.13
C GLN A 43 15.10 -5.37 6.09
N LEU A 44 15.54 -5.30 4.83
CA LEU A 44 14.64 -5.07 3.72
C LEU A 44 13.63 -6.22 3.64
N VAL A 45 12.36 -5.90 3.44
CA VAL A 45 11.29 -6.89 3.37
C VAL A 45 10.46 -6.67 2.12
N ASP A 46 10.16 -7.77 1.42
CA ASP A 46 9.16 -7.75 0.36
C ASP A 46 7.80 -7.93 1.02
N VAL A 47 7.13 -6.83 1.27
CA VAL A 47 5.88 -6.83 2.02
C VAL A 47 4.73 -7.21 1.07
N ALA A 48 3.87 -8.11 1.52
CA ALA A 48 2.67 -8.49 0.78
C ALA A 48 1.45 -7.94 1.52
N ILE A 49 0.74 -7.02 0.90
CA ILE A 49 -0.35 -6.29 1.54
C ILE A 49 -1.67 -6.67 0.91
N ASN A 50 -2.60 -7.13 1.73
CA ASN A 50 -3.96 -7.41 1.30
C ASN A 50 -4.78 -6.13 1.36
N VAL A 51 -5.38 -5.76 0.23
CA VAL A 51 -6.30 -4.64 0.16
C VAL A 51 -7.70 -5.23 -0.03
N PRO A 52 -8.55 -5.18 1.00
CA PRO A 52 -9.85 -5.84 0.91
C PRO A 52 -10.79 -5.14 -0.08
N SER A 53 -11.76 -5.88 -0.61
CA SER A 53 -12.72 -5.32 -1.57
C SER A 53 -13.44 -4.10 -1.00
N HIS A 54 -13.68 -4.09 0.30
CA HIS A 54 -14.29 -2.99 1.01
C HIS A 54 -13.53 -1.68 0.81
N ALA A 55 -12.18 -1.74 0.75
CA ALA A 55 -11.37 -0.56 0.54
C ALA A 55 -11.60 0.06 -0.83
N PHE A 56 -11.77 -0.78 -1.85
CA PHE A 56 -12.02 -0.29 -3.21
C PHE A 56 -13.35 0.46 -3.28
N ASP A 57 -14.37 -0.06 -2.62
CA ASP A 57 -15.67 0.60 -2.59
C ASP A 57 -15.61 1.89 -1.79
N PHE A 58 -15.02 1.84 -0.61
CA PHE A 58 -14.97 2.99 0.29
C PHE A 58 -14.15 4.13 -0.31
N LEU A 59 -13.00 3.82 -0.91
CA LEU A 59 -12.12 4.82 -1.49
C LEU A 59 -12.44 5.13 -2.95
N GLN A 60 -13.35 4.37 -3.56
CA GLN A 60 -13.72 4.51 -4.96
C GLN A 60 -12.50 4.36 -5.86
N ILE A 61 -11.80 3.24 -5.72
CA ILE A 61 -10.61 2.92 -6.49
C ILE A 61 -10.95 1.83 -7.49
N PRO A 62 -10.68 1.99 -8.78
CA PRO A 62 -10.83 0.91 -9.74
C PRO A 62 -9.83 -0.22 -9.47
N GLN A 63 -10.28 -1.45 -9.61
CA GLN A 63 -9.43 -2.63 -9.47
C GLN A 63 -8.66 -2.85 -10.75
N MET A 64 -7.32 -2.95 -10.66
CA MET A 64 -6.48 -3.18 -11.82
C MET A 64 -5.25 -3.98 -11.43
N GLU A 65 -4.82 -4.86 -12.34
CA GLU A 65 -3.62 -5.65 -12.13
C GLU A 65 -2.34 -4.80 -12.14
N LYS A 66 -2.38 -3.69 -12.88
CA LYS A 66 -1.19 -2.87 -13.05
C LYS A 66 -1.53 -1.40 -12.93
N TYR A 67 -0.98 -0.79 -11.90
CA TYR A 67 -1.01 0.65 -11.71
C TYR A 67 0.41 1.14 -11.68
N GLN A 68 0.67 2.27 -12.32
CA GLN A 68 1.95 2.92 -12.18
C GLN A 68 1.90 3.87 -11.01
N ALA A 69 2.75 3.63 -10.01
CA ALA A 69 2.83 4.45 -8.82
C ALA A 69 4.17 5.16 -8.77
N THR A 70 4.19 6.34 -8.16
CA THR A 70 5.43 7.10 -7.95
C THR A 70 5.70 7.15 -6.45
N ASP A 71 6.91 6.73 -6.06
CA ASP A 71 7.35 6.85 -4.68
C ASP A 71 7.73 8.31 -4.43
N LEU A 72 6.96 9.00 -3.61
CA LEU A 72 7.18 10.43 -3.37
C LEU A 72 8.47 10.72 -2.61
N LEU A 73 9.04 9.72 -1.94
CA LEU A 73 10.27 9.90 -1.18
C LEU A 73 11.51 9.83 -2.06
N THR A 74 11.47 9.09 -3.16
CA THR A 74 12.62 8.89 -4.04
C THR A 74 12.39 9.36 -5.46
N GLY A 75 11.15 9.53 -5.87
CA GLY A 75 10.78 9.84 -7.26
C GLY A 75 10.76 8.62 -8.17
N ALA A 76 11.07 7.45 -7.65
CA ALA A 76 11.08 6.22 -8.44
C ALA A 76 9.66 5.80 -8.81
N LYS A 77 9.52 5.18 -9.98
CA LYS A 77 8.24 4.67 -10.42
C LYS A 77 8.20 3.16 -10.25
N GLU A 78 7.05 2.66 -9.81
CA GLU A 78 6.84 1.24 -9.59
C GLU A 78 5.50 0.83 -10.17
N GLU A 79 5.43 -0.41 -10.61
CA GLU A 79 4.18 -1.00 -11.04
C GLU A 79 3.64 -1.84 -9.91
N ILE A 80 2.38 -1.59 -9.52
CA ILE A 80 1.76 -2.35 -8.43
C ILE A 80 0.41 -2.88 -8.86
N CYS A 81 -0.02 -3.95 -8.19
CA CYS A 81 -1.30 -4.59 -8.39
C CYS A 81 -2.25 -4.13 -7.29
N LEU A 82 -3.44 -3.67 -7.66
CA LEU A 82 -4.48 -3.35 -6.69
C LEU A 82 -5.72 -4.16 -7.01
N LEU A 83 -5.81 -5.34 -6.39
CA LEU A 83 -6.93 -6.25 -6.55
C LEU A 83 -7.28 -6.83 -5.19
N PRO A 84 -8.57 -7.05 -4.88
CA PRO A 84 -8.96 -7.52 -3.55
C PRO A 84 -8.60 -8.98 -3.28
N TYR A 85 -8.30 -9.76 -4.32
CA TYR A 85 -8.00 -11.19 -4.18
C TYR A 85 -6.53 -11.52 -4.41
N LYS A 86 -5.70 -10.51 -4.57
CA LYS A 86 -4.27 -10.71 -4.83
C LYS A 86 -3.47 -9.68 -4.04
N ALA A 87 -2.53 -10.15 -3.22
CA ALA A 87 -1.74 -9.26 -2.39
C ALA A 87 -0.89 -8.33 -3.25
N THR A 88 -0.77 -7.07 -2.82
CA THR A 88 0.12 -6.10 -3.43
C THR A 88 1.50 -6.28 -2.81
N GLU A 89 2.50 -6.58 -3.63
CA GLU A 89 3.85 -6.82 -3.14
C GLU A 89 4.73 -5.61 -3.39
N VAL A 90 5.38 -5.15 -2.33
CA VAL A 90 6.22 -3.95 -2.37
C VAL A 90 7.48 -4.20 -1.54
N SER A 91 8.65 -3.89 -2.08
CA SER A 91 9.91 -3.98 -1.34
C SER A 91 10.15 -2.71 -0.57
N VAL A 92 10.37 -2.82 0.74
CA VAL A 92 10.63 -1.66 1.60
C VAL A 92 11.91 -1.91 2.38
N GLY A 93 12.84 -0.96 2.30
CA GLY A 93 14.11 -1.06 2.97
C GLY A 93 13.99 -1.04 4.49
N ALA A 94 15.07 -1.46 5.16
CA ALA A 94 15.13 -1.48 6.62
C ALA A 94 14.90 -0.08 7.19
N TYR A 95 14.05 0.02 8.20
CA TYR A 95 13.72 1.28 8.88
C TYR A 95 13.35 2.40 7.90
N ASN A 96 12.64 2.03 6.84
CA ASN A 96 12.30 2.96 5.78
C ASN A 96 10.81 2.88 5.47
N GLY A 97 10.38 3.70 4.54
CA GLY A 97 8.99 3.71 4.11
C GLY A 97 8.85 4.07 2.66
N LYS A 98 7.65 3.85 2.13
CA LYS A 98 7.28 4.28 0.78
C LYS A 98 5.96 5.02 0.84
N ILE A 99 5.85 6.04 0.04
CA ILE A 99 4.59 6.76 -0.19
C ILE A 99 4.32 6.67 -1.67
N LEU A 100 3.51 5.70 -2.06
CA LEU A 100 3.22 5.45 -3.47
C LEU A 100 2.01 6.27 -3.88
N LYS A 101 2.19 7.13 -4.87
CA LYS A 101 1.11 7.98 -5.39
C LYS A 101 0.61 7.43 -6.70
N ILE A 102 -0.70 7.29 -6.80
CA ILE A 102 -1.38 6.90 -8.03
C ILE A 102 -2.40 7.99 -8.36
N THR A 103 -2.38 8.43 -9.61
CA THR A 103 -3.35 9.41 -10.10
C THR A 103 -4.29 8.72 -11.08
N PHE A 104 -5.58 8.88 -10.85
CA PHE A 104 -6.62 8.25 -11.68
C PHE A 104 -7.13 9.15 -12.79
#